data_f9687f1f16aa27c9df54251622125cf8
#
_entry.id   f9687f1f16aa27c9df54251622125cf8
#
_cell.length_a   1.000
_cell.length_b   1.000
_cell.length_c   1.000
_cell.angle_alpha   90.00
_cell.angle_beta   90.00
_cell.angle_gamma   90.00
#
_symmetry.space_group_name_H-M   'P 1'
#
loop_
_entity.id
_entity.type
_entity.pdbx_description
1 polymer ?
#
loop_
_entity_poly.entity_id
_entity_poly.type
_entity_poly.pdbx_seq_one_letter_code
_entity_poly.pdbx_strand_id
1 'polypeptide(L)'
;MKYTTKFLLVLVVSAAGSAFGQTSGATDNLAERIFTEQAARLKTDDRIAMYGAMIQSKPENLHYQNLLAGSYIQKMRETTDFSYLDRAAQIVGNVISADSQNYEALRLRSEIELERHHFKQVAEYSRQLMTISANDPWNWGTLGDALVEMGDYDGAAEAYQKMVTLRPDLASYNRAAWFRFLSGDMPGAIDIMGKAINAGSPSSENTAWCLVELGHLYLKNGQADEAEKAYAAAVKVFPGYHPGYAGMGKSQAAKGQYKAAIASYEKAQASTPMPDYAAALYDLYTIQKDTKNAQRQLDMIDVIDKINKTSGEVTNRNVALIFADHDWHLDRALELAIAELDVRKDIYSYDALAWALCKNKKFAEADEAMAKALKMGTPEPAFYYHAERIARANGKTKEAEEYRSHYANRFVSIAVSEAVSRHDGPELDRRAAK
;
A
#
# COMPACT_ATOMS: atom_id res chain seq x y z
N MET A 1 10.71 -10.63 -37.46
CA MET A 1 9.23 -10.68 -37.51
C MET A 1 8.58 -10.02 -36.28
N LYS A 2 9.11 -8.91 -35.75
CA LYS A 2 8.60 -8.22 -34.54
C LYS A 2 8.12 -6.76 -34.80
N TYR A 3 8.06 -6.33 -36.06
CA TYR A 3 7.73 -4.93 -36.41
C TYR A 3 6.38 -4.73 -37.12
N THR A 4 5.69 -5.81 -37.49
CA THR A 4 4.45 -5.73 -38.28
C THR A 4 3.19 -5.42 -37.46
N THR A 5 3.19 -5.71 -36.16
CA THR A 5 1.99 -5.51 -35.32
C THR A 5 1.82 -4.05 -34.84
N LYS A 6 2.93 -3.28 -34.72
CA LYS A 6 2.86 -1.87 -34.30
C LYS A 6 2.34 -0.92 -35.39
N PHE A 7 2.52 -1.28 -36.68
CA PHE A 7 2.07 -0.44 -37.81
C PHE A 7 0.57 -0.57 -38.12
N LEU A 8 -0.06 -1.69 -37.74
CA LEU A 8 -1.47 -1.91 -38.05
C LEU A 8 -2.40 -1.07 -37.16
N LEU A 9 -1.97 -0.75 -35.94
CA LEU A 9 -2.78 0.05 -35.01
C LEU A 9 -2.89 1.54 -35.44
N VAL A 10 -1.83 2.08 -36.03
CA VAL A 10 -1.80 3.46 -36.53
C VAL A 10 -2.59 3.61 -37.82
N LEU A 11 -2.61 2.57 -38.66
CA LEU A 11 -3.36 2.60 -39.94
C LEU A 11 -4.88 2.52 -39.75
N VAL A 12 -5.37 1.83 -38.69
CA VAL A 12 -6.81 1.74 -38.39
C VAL A 12 -7.36 3.09 -37.90
N VAL A 13 -6.56 3.86 -37.16
CA VAL A 13 -6.96 5.21 -36.70
C VAL A 13 -6.99 6.22 -37.85
N SER A 14 -6.03 6.13 -38.80
CA SER A 14 -6.00 7.01 -39.97
C SER A 14 -7.08 6.68 -41.02
N ALA A 15 -7.47 5.40 -41.15
CA ALA A 15 -8.54 5.00 -42.07
C ALA A 15 -9.95 5.34 -41.56
N ALA A 16 -10.16 5.38 -40.22
CA ALA A 16 -11.43 5.83 -39.64
C ALA A 16 -11.66 7.34 -39.78
N GLY A 17 -10.58 8.14 -39.79
CA GLY A 17 -10.66 9.60 -39.92
C GLY A 17 -10.98 10.08 -41.35
N SER A 18 -10.77 9.26 -42.37
CA SER A 18 -10.99 9.65 -43.76
C SER A 18 -12.33 9.16 -44.38
N ALA A 19 -13.08 8.29 -43.67
CA ALA A 19 -14.33 7.71 -44.20
C ALA A 19 -15.64 8.37 -43.66
N PHE A 20 -15.53 9.24 -42.63
CA PHE A 20 -16.72 9.88 -42.04
C PHE A 20 -16.59 11.40 -42.07
N GLY A 21 -16.93 11.97 -43.20
CA GLY A 21 -17.33 13.36 -43.30
C GLY A 21 -18.62 13.60 -42.54
N GLN A 22 -18.57 14.48 -41.52
CA GLN A 22 -19.71 15.13 -40.88
C GLN A 22 -20.83 14.24 -40.32
N THR A 23 -20.54 13.54 -39.21
CA THR A 23 -21.56 13.19 -38.23
C THR A 23 -21.02 13.48 -36.83
N SER A 24 -21.69 14.38 -36.17
CA SER A 24 -21.49 14.96 -34.84
C SER A 24 -21.04 14.01 -33.72
N GLY A 25 -20.23 14.51 -32.83
CA GLY A 25 -19.96 14.20 -31.38
C GLY A 25 -20.14 12.81 -30.79
N ALA A 26 -21.05 12.00 -31.28
CA ALA A 26 -21.35 10.66 -30.75
C ALA A 26 -20.44 9.55 -31.34
N THR A 27 -19.98 9.71 -32.58
CA THR A 27 -19.08 8.75 -33.25
C THR A 27 -17.64 8.94 -32.81
N ASP A 28 -17.20 10.17 -32.56
CA ASP A 28 -15.89 10.48 -32.01
C ASP A 28 -15.74 9.88 -30.60
N ASN A 29 -16.81 9.95 -29.80
CA ASN A 29 -16.85 9.41 -28.45
C ASN A 29 -16.76 7.86 -28.43
N LEU A 30 -17.35 7.15 -29.42
CA LEU A 30 -17.27 5.68 -29.50
C LEU A 30 -15.87 5.21 -29.93
N ALA A 31 -15.26 5.86 -30.93
CA ALA A 31 -13.92 5.51 -31.40
C ALA A 31 -12.87 5.76 -30.30
N GLU A 32 -13.00 6.85 -29.54
CA GLU A 32 -12.15 7.21 -28.42
C GLU A 32 -12.29 6.23 -27.25
N ARG A 33 -13.50 5.78 -26.96
CA ARG A 33 -13.76 4.72 -25.95
C ARG A 33 -13.14 3.39 -26.35
N ILE A 34 -13.34 2.93 -27.58
CA ILE A 34 -12.73 1.68 -28.08
C ILE A 34 -11.20 1.77 -28.02
N PHE A 35 -10.65 2.94 -28.42
CA PHE A 35 -9.22 3.17 -28.35
C PHE A 35 -8.69 3.08 -26.91
N THR A 36 -9.35 3.75 -25.96
CA THR A 36 -8.97 3.72 -24.53
C THR A 36 -9.07 2.31 -23.95
N GLU A 37 -10.11 1.55 -24.31
CA GLU A 37 -10.25 0.14 -23.87
C GLU A 37 -9.14 -0.76 -24.45
N GLN A 38 -8.75 -0.55 -25.71
CA GLN A 38 -7.63 -1.29 -26.32
C GLN A 38 -6.29 -0.87 -25.70
N ALA A 39 -6.09 0.41 -25.47
CA ALA A 39 -4.90 0.94 -24.81
C ALA A 39 -4.72 0.40 -23.39
N ALA A 40 -5.81 0.19 -22.66
CA ALA A 40 -5.76 -0.37 -21.30
C ALA A 40 -5.18 -1.80 -21.26
N ARG A 41 -5.15 -2.51 -22.37
CA ARG A 41 -4.54 -3.85 -22.49
C ARG A 41 -3.03 -3.82 -22.75
N LEU A 42 -2.48 -2.65 -23.09
CA LEU A 42 -1.04 -2.48 -23.32
C LEU A 42 -0.30 -2.42 -21.97
N LYS A 43 0.99 -2.77 -22.00
CA LYS A 43 1.87 -2.51 -20.87
C LYS A 43 1.97 -1.01 -20.63
N THR A 44 2.22 -0.62 -19.39
CA THR A 44 2.30 0.79 -18.99
C THR A 44 3.34 1.57 -19.78
N ASP A 45 4.51 0.98 -20.06
CA ASP A 45 5.55 1.62 -20.88
C ASP A 45 5.10 1.87 -22.32
N ASP A 46 4.37 0.92 -22.90
CA ASP A 46 3.81 1.08 -24.27
C ASP A 46 2.72 2.18 -24.29
N ARG A 47 1.91 2.30 -23.23
CA ARG A 47 0.94 3.40 -23.08
C ARG A 47 1.61 4.75 -22.97
N ILE A 48 2.65 4.86 -22.13
CA ILE A 48 3.44 6.10 -21.98
C ILE A 48 4.02 6.53 -23.32
N ALA A 49 4.64 5.61 -24.04
CA ALA A 49 5.22 5.91 -25.36
C ALA A 49 4.15 6.34 -26.38
N MET A 50 3.00 5.64 -26.41
CA MET A 50 1.90 5.92 -27.30
C MET A 50 1.27 7.30 -27.03
N TYR A 51 0.89 7.59 -25.76
CA TYR A 51 0.29 8.86 -25.41
C TYR A 51 1.27 10.04 -25.58
N GLY A 52 2.57 9.81 -25.30
CA GLY A 52 3.62 10.79 -25.58
C GLY A 52 3.69 11.18 -27.07
N ALA A 53 3.62 10.21 -27.98
CA ALA A 53 3.60 10.46 -29.42
C ALA A 53 2.30 11.20 -29.85
N MET A 54 1.16 10.85 -29.25
CA MET A 54 -0.12 11.53 -29.56
C MET A 54 -0.11 12.98 -29.12
N ILE A 55 0.46 13.30 -27.97
CA ILE A 55 0.60 14.69 -27.49
C ILE A 55 1.53 15.50 -28.40
N GLN A 56 2.60 14.90 -28.93
CA GLN A 56 3.47 15.57 -29.91
C GLN A 56 2.71 15.97 -31.18
N SER A 57 1.72 15.18 -31.62
CA SER A 57 0.91 15.48 -32.79
C SER A 57 -0.27 16.42 -32.50
N LYS A 58 -0.77 16.45 -31.27
CA LYS A 58 -1.91 17.28 -30.81
C LYS A 58 -1.65 17.80 -29.38
N PRO A 59 -0.75 18.77 -29.22
CA PRO A 59 -0.34 19.28 -27.90
C PRO A 59 -1.49 19.91 -27.08
N GLU A 60 -2.50 20.42 -27.77
CA GLU A 60 -3.68 21.05 -27.16
C GLU A 60 -4.71 20.05 -26.62
N ASN A 61 -4.58 18.75 -26.93
CA ASN A 61 -5.53 17.74 -26.49
C ASN A 61 -5.32 17.38 -25.01
N LEU A 62 -6.11 17.97 -24.13
CA LEU A 62 -6.03 17.77 -22.68
C LEU A 62 -6.37 16.34 -22.26
N HIS A 63 -7.22 15.62 -23.01
CA HIS A 63 -7.54 14.24 -22.72
C HIS A 63 -6.30 13.31 -22.86
N TYR A 64 -5.50 13.47 -23.92
CA TYR A 64 -4.27 12.68 -24.08
C TYR A 64 -3.24 12.99 -22.97
N GLN A 65 -3.19 14.25 -22.51
CA GLN A 65 -2.36 14.62 -21.37
C GLN A 65 -2.82 13.90 -20.09
N ASN A 66 -4.13 13.84 -19.82
CA ASN A 66 -4.66 13.09 -18.68
C ASN A 66 -4.36 11.59 -18.78
N LEU A 67 -4.50 10.97 -19.94
CA LEU A 67 -4.16 9.55 -20.15
C LEU A 67 -2.66 9.27 -19.91
N LEU A 68 -1.78 10.19 -20.31
CA LEU A 68 -0.34 10.08 -20.03
C LEU A 68 -0.08 10.22 -18.53
N ALA A 69 -0.69 11.19 -17.86
CA ALA A 69 -0.54 11.39 -16.42
C ALA A 69 -1.01 10.15 -15.62
N GLY A 70 -2.19 9.59 -15.95
CA GLY A 70 -2.67 8.35 -15.36
C GLY A 70 -1.74 7.16 -15.60
N SER A 71 -1.09 7.11 -16.78
CA SER A 71 -0.08 6.08 -17.07
C SER A 71 1.19 6.24 -16.23
N TYR A 72 1.60 7.47 -15.92
CA TYR A 72 2.70 7.72 -14.99
C TYR A 72 2.36 7.34 -13.55
N ILE A 73 1.14 7.63 -13.06
CA ILE A 73 0.70 7.17 -11.74
C ILE A 73 0.73 5.65 -11.67
N GLN A 74 0.24 4.94 -12.69
CA GLN A 74 0.31 3.49 -12.75
C GLN A 74 1.77 2.99 -12.77
N LYS A 75 2.67 3.66 -13.49
CA LYS A 75 4.09 3.28 -13.53
C LYS A 75 4.76 3.46 -12.17
N MET A 76 4.45 4.53 -11.45
CA MET A 76 4.90 4.73 -10.07
C MET A 76 4.47 3.56 -9.19
N ARG A 77 3.22 3.12 -9.27
CA ARG A 77 2.71 1.96 -8.48
C ARG A 77 3.41 0.64 -8.82
N GLU A 78 3.76 0.44 -10.11
CA GLU A 78 4.47 -0.77 -10.56
C GLU A 78 5.94 -0.80 -10.09
N THR A 79 6.56 0.36 -9.92
CA THR A 79 8.02 0.48 -9.70
C THR A 79 8.41 1.09 -8.37
N THR A 80 7.45 1.71 -7.64
CA THR A 80 7.70 2.59 -6.48
C THR A 80 8.69 3.74 -6.75
N ASP A 81 8.84 4.15 -8.01
CA ASP A 81 9.63 5.31 -8.41
C ASP A 81 8.76 6.57 -8.45
N PHE A 82 8.84 7.38 -7.39
CA PHE A 82 8.06 8.61 -7.24
C PHE A 82 8.37 9.70 -8.28
N SER A 83 9.46 9.58 -9.04
CA SER A 83 9.73 10.50 -10.15
C SER A 83 8.63 10.48 -11.22
N TYR A 84 7.93 9.36 -11.37
CA TYR A 84 6.76 9.26 -12.25
C TYR A 84 5.55 10.02 -11.69
N LEU A 85 5.38 10.07 -10.37
CA LEU A 85 4.33 10.86 -9.74
C LEU A 85 4.55 12.36 -9.96
N ASP A 86 5.80 12.83 -9.90
CA ASP A 86 6.14 14.23 -10.18
C ASP A 86 5.87 14.61 -11.65
N ARG A 87 6.17 13.71 -12.59
CA ARG A 87 5.81 13.89 -14.01
C ARG A 87 4.29 13.97 -14.20
N ALA A 88 3.53 13.10 -13.54
CA ALA A 88 2.08 13.14 -13.57
C ALA A 88 1.56 14.46 -13.00
N ALA A 89 2.09 14.92 -11.85
CA ALA A 89 1.70 16.16 -11.20
C ALA A 89 1.94 17.39 -12.10
N GLN A 90 3.06 17.43 -12.81
CA GLN A 90 3.37 18.50 -13.75
C GLN A 90 2.35 18.56 -14.88
N ILE A 91 2.03 17.42 -15.51
CA ILE A 91 1.06 17.35 -16.60
C ILE A 91 -0.32 17.78 -16.12
N VAL A 92 -0.79 17.23 -15.00
CA VAL A 92 -2.08 17.55 -14.39
C VAL A 92 -2.16 19.03 -14.05
N GLY A 93 -1.08 19.62 -13.52
CA GLY A 93 -1.00 21.06 -13.26
C GLY A 93 -1.18 21.91 -14.53
N ASN A 94 -0.57 21.50 -15.64
CA ASN A 94 -0.73 22.18 -16.93
C ASN A 94 -2.18 22.08 -17.44
N VAL A 95 -2.80 20.90 -17.35
CA VAL A 95 -4.20 20.68 -17.76
C VAL A 95 -5.14 21.56 -16.94
N ILE A 96 -5.00 21.59 -15.60
CA ILE A 96 -5.83 22.41 -14.71
C ILE A 96 -5.61 23.92 -14.99
N SER A 97 -4.40 24.32 -15.35
CA SER A 97 -4.11 25.70 -15.73
C SER A 97 -4.79 26.11 -17.04
N ALA A 98 -4.94 25.18 -17.99
CA ALA A 98 -5.64 25.40 -19.25
C ALA A 98 -7.17 25.31 -19.11
N ASP A 99 -7.66 24.38 -18.27
CA ASP A 99 -9.07 24.13 -17.98
C ASP A 99 -9.23 23.77 -16.49
N SER A 100 -9.56 24.76 -15.68
CA SER A 100 -9.70 24.61 -14.21
C SER A 100 -10.88 23.74 -13.78
N GLN A 101 -11.79 23.41 -14.69
CA GLN A 101 -12.94 22.53 -14.45
C GLN A 101 -12.77 21.15 -15.07
N ASN A 102 -11.58 20.81 -15.58
CA ASN A 102 -11.30 19.52 -16.19
C ASN A 102 -11.45 18.40 -15.16
N TYR A 103 -12.58 17.71 -15.23
CA TYR A 103 -12.98 16.70 -14.24
C TYR A 103 -11.92 15.56 -14.10
N GLU A 104 -11.39 15.09 -15.23
CA GLU A 104 -10.40 14.01 -15.25
C GLU A 104 -9.08 14.46 -14.61
N ALA A 105 -8.62 15.67 -14.90
CA ALA A 105 -7.43 16.24 -14.27
C ALA A 105 -7.60 16.45 -12.76
N LEU A 106 -8.77 16.90 -12.31
CA LEU A 106 -9.08 17.05 -10.88
C LEU A 106 -9.09 15.69 -10.15
N ARG A 107 -9.58 14.63 -10.80
CA ARG A 107 -9.50 13.27 -10.27
C ARG A 107 -8.05 12.79 -10.12
N LEU A 108 -7.25 12.95 -11.18
CA LEU A 108 -5.82 12.60 -11.15
C LEU A 108 -5.06 13.42 -10.10
N ARG A 109 -5.42 14.70 -9.92
CA ARG A 109 -4.85 15.52 -8.85
C ARG A 109 -5.15 14.94 -7.48
N SER A 110 -6.39 14.52 -7.23
CA SER A 110 -6.77 13.89 -5.97
C SER A 110 -6.00 12.59 -5.72
N GLU A 111 -5.76 11.76 -6.76
CA GLU A 111 -4.96 10.55 -6.67
C GLU A 111 -3.48 10.86 -6.35
N ILE A 112 -2.90 11.86 -7.00
CA ILE A 112 -1.53 12.33 -6.71
C ILE A 112 -1.39 12.79 -5.26
N GLU A 113 -2.35 13.57 -4.75
CA GLU A 113 -2.32 14.03 -3.37
C GLU A 113 -2.54 12.89 -2.36
N LEU A 114 -3.29 11.84 -2.73
CA LEU A 114 -3.43 10.62 -1.93
C LEU A 114 -2.08 9.91 -1.78
N GLU A 115 -1.35 9.71 -2.87
CA GLU A 115 -0.01 9.12 -2.85
C GLU A 115 1.02 9.99 -2.10
N ARG A 116 0.81 11.30 -2.04
CA ARG A 116 1.59 12.24 -1.23
C ARG A 116 1.14 12.38 0.21
N HIS A 117 0.15 11.59 0.62
CA HIS A 117 -0.41 11.58 1.97
C HIS A 117 -1.07 12.91 2.42
N HIS A 118 -1.56 13.72 1.48
CA HIS A 118 -2.26 14.97 1.77
C HIS A 118 -3.77 14.73 1.98
N PHE A 119 -4.13 13.86 2.93
CA PHE A 119 -5.48 13.30 3.09
C PHE A 119 -6.59 14.33 3.30
N LYS A 120 -6.33 15.43 3.99
CA LYS A 120 -7.31 16.53 4.13
C LYS A 120 -7.68 17.13 2.77
N GLN A 121 -6.67 17.38 1.92
CA GLN A 121 -6.88 17.91 0.56
C GLN A 121 -7.61 16.89 -0.32
N VAL A 122 -7.27 15.60 -0.19
CA VAL A 122 -7.96 14.51 -0.90
C VAL A 122 -9.44 14.50 -0.54
N ALA A 123 -9.79 14.60 0.74
CA ALA A 123 -11.19 14.64 1.17
C ALA A 123 -11.94 15.88 0.65
N GLU A 124 -11.27 17.03 0.58
CA GLU A 124 -11.82 18.26 -0.01
C GLU A 124 -12.06 18.10 -1.51
N TYR A 125 -11.06 17.63 -2.26
CA TYR A 125 -11.18 17.37 -3.71
C TYR A 125 -12.27 16.34 -4.01
N SER A 126 -12.34 15.25 -3.25
CA SER A 126 -13.37 14.23 -3.43
C SER A 126 -14.78 14.81 -3.27
N ARG A 127 -15.01 15.66 -2.24
CA ARG A 127 -16.31 16.33 -2.05
C ARG A 127 -16.61 17.33 -3.17
N GLN A 128 -15.61 18.07 -3.65
CA GLN A 128 -15.78 18.95 -4.81
C GLN A 128 -16.16 18.15 -6.06
N LEU A 129 -15.46 17.06 -6.35
CA LEU A 129 -15.75 16.19 -7.48
C LEU A 129 -17.15 15.58 -7.41
N MET A 130 -17.66 15.28 -6.21
CA MET A 130 -19.03 14.82 -6.02
C MET A 130 -20.08 15.87 -6.38
N THR A 131 -19.76 17.18 -6.29
CA THR A 131 -20.70 18.22 -6.76
C THR A 131 -20.85 18.22 -8.28
N ILE A 132 -19.81 17.75 -9.00
CA ILE A 132 -19.81 17.61 -10.47
C ILE A 132 -20.41 16.27 -10.87
N SER A 133 -20.00 15.18 -10.20
CA SER A 133 -20.43 13.81 -10.50
C SER A 133 -20.62 12.99 -9.23
N ALA A 134 -21.81 13.08 -8.61
CA ALA A 134 -22.16 12.38 -7.38
C ALA A 134 -22.20 10.85 -7.53
N ASN A 135 -22.37 10.34 -8.75
CA ASN A 135 -22.49 8.92 -9.06
C ASN A 135 -21.18 8.31 -9.58
N ASP A 136 -20.06 9.05 -9.59
CA ASP A 136 -18.77 8.43 -9.86
C ASP A 136 -18.28 7.67 -8.61
N PRO A 137 -18.20 6.33 -8.65
CA PRO A 137 -17.77 5.52 -7.50
C PRO A 137 -16.34 5.83 -7.06
N TRP A 138 -15.50 6.30 -7.97
CA TRP A 138 -14.12 6.65 -7.66
C TRP A 138 -14.02 7.76 -6.61
N ASN A 139 -14.87 8.82 -6.71
CA ASN A 139 -14.88 9.91 -5.73
C ASN A 139 -15.20 9.43 -4.31
N TRP A 140 -16.13 8.48 -4.21
CA TRP A 140 -16.49 7.87 -2.93
C TRP A 140 -15.35 6.98 -2.38
N GLY A 141 -14.68 6.22 -3.25
CA GLY A 141 -13.52 5.40 -2.85
C GLY A 141 -12.39 6.26 -2.32
N THR A 142 -12.00 7.30 -3.05
CA THR A 142 -10.91 8.20 -2.66
C THR A 142 -11.24 9.00 -1.39
N LEU A 143 -12.52 9.41 -1.21
CA LEU A 143 -12.96 9.99 0.06
C LEU A 143 -12.81 9.00 1.21
N GLY A 144 -13.23 7.75 1.03
CA GLY A 144 -13.11 6.70 2.04
C GLY A 144 -11.65 6.44 2.43
N ASP A 145 -10.75 6.37 1.44
CA ASP A 145 -9.31 6.21 1.66
C ASP A 145 -8.76 7.33 2.55
N ALA A 146 -9.07 8.59 2.23
CA ALA A 146 -8.63 9.73 3.02
C ALA A 146 -9.21 9.72 4.45
N LEU A 147 -10.49 9.35 4.61
CA LEU A 147 -11.15 9.30 5.92
C LEU A 147 -10.57 8.21 6.82
N VAL A 148 -10.20 7.03 6.28
CA VAL A 148 -9.50 5.98 7.04
C VAL A 148 -8.19 6.52 7.60
N GLU A 149 -7.36 7.15 6.77
CA GLU A 149 -6.07 7.71 7.17
C GLU A 149 -6.23 8.86 8.19
N MET A 150 -7.33 9.59 8.13
CA MET A 150 -7.68 10.62 9.12
C MET A 150 -8.32 10.06 10.40
N GLY A 151 -8.61 8.76 10.46
CA GLY A 151 -9.23 8.08 11.60
C GLY A 151 -10.75 8.28 11.73
N ASP A 152 -11.40 8.80 10.67
CA ASP A 152 -12.86 8.90 10.55
C ASP A 152 -13.41 7.63 9.89
N TYR A 153 -13.56 6.57 10.70
CA TYR A 153 -13.99 5.26 10.21
C TYR A 153 -15.47 5.19 9.87
N ASP A 154 -16.30 5.97 10.55
CA ASP A 154 -17.74 6.02 10.27
C ASP A 154 -17.99 6.64 8.90
N GLY A 155 -17.37 7.78 8.62
CA GLY A 155 -17.42 8.41 7.30
C GLY A 155 -16.82 7.55 6.20
N ALA A 156 -15.73 6.82 6.49
CA ALA A 156 -15.13 5.88 5.55
C ALA A 156 -16.06 4.71 5.20
N ALA A 157 -16.76 4.14 6.22
CA ALA A 157 -17.73 3.07 6.01
C ALA A 157 -18.86 3.50 5.06
N GLU A 158 -19.42 4.68 5.28
CA GLU A 158 -20.47 5.25 4.41
C GLU A 158 -19.96 5.46 2.98
N ALA A 159 -18.75 6.01 2.83
CA ALA A 159 -18.15 6.26 1.54
C ALA A 159 -17.90 4.95 0.76
N TYR A 160 -17.30 3.94 1.39
CA TYR A 160 -17.07 2.64 0.77
C TYR A 160 -18.37 1.88 0.45
N GLN A 161 -19.37 1.95 1.34
CA GLN A 161 -20.68 1.35 1.06
C GLN A 161 -21.30 2.00 -0.19
N LYS A 162 -21.20 3.33 -0.33
CA LYS A 162 -21.71 4.04 -1.50
C LYS A 162 -20.94 3.64 -2.77
N MET A 163 -19.61 3.53 -2.69
CA MET A 163 -18.77 3.08 -3.79
C MET A 163 -19.19 1.69 -4.31
N VAL A 164 -19.32 0.70 -3.40
CA VAL A 164 -19.73 -0.67 -3.74
C VAL A 164 -21.13 -0.69 -4.36
N THR A 165 -22.07 0.12 -3.82
CA THR A 165 -23.43 0.21 -4.35
C THR A 165 -23.47 0.78 -5.77
N LEU A 166 -22.62 1.77 -6.07
CA LEU A 166 -22.54 2.38 -7.39
C LEU A 166 -21.86 1.46 -8.42
N ARG A 167 -20.79 0.79 -8.03
CA ARG A 167 -20.05 -0.10 -8.92
C ARG A 167 -19.32 -1.21 -8.14
N PRO A 168 -19.87 -2.44 -8.15
CA PRO A 168 -19.20 -3.60 -7.56
C PRO A 168 -18.10 -4.11 -8.52
N ASP A 169 -16.87 -3.67 -8.29
CA ASP A 169 -15.68 -4.04 -9.07
C ASP A 169 -14.47 -4.30 -8.17
N LEU A 170 -13.29 -4.59 -8.77
CA LEU A 170 -12.05 -4.80 -8.03
C LEU A 170 -11.77 -3.66 -7.05
N ALA A 171 -11.91 -2.40 -7.49
CA ALA A 171 -11.54 -1.24 -6.69
C ALA A 171 -12.48 -1.02 -5.48
N SER A 172 -13.76 -1.34 -5.63
CA SER A 172 -14.74 -1.24 -4.55
C SER A 172 -14.65 -2.42 -3.58
N TYR A 173 -14.47 -3.64 -4.10
CA TYR A 173 -14.35 -4.83 -3.26
C TYR A 173 -13.07 -4.84 -2.43
N ASN A 174 -11.92 -4.40 -2.96
CA ASN A 174 -10.69 -4.39 -2.18
C ASN A 174 -10.78 -3.44 -0.97
N ARG A 175 -11.39 -2.26 -1.15
CA ARG A 175 -11.63 -1.29 -0.06
C ARG A 175 -12.62 -1.84 0.98
N ALA A 176 -13.69 -2.47 0.51
CA ALA A 176 -14.64 -3.13 1.40
C ALA A 176 -14.00 -4.28 2.19
N ALA A 177 -13.14 -5.08 1.55
CA ALA A 177 -12.39 -6.14 2.21
C ALA A 177 -11.45 -5.58 3.29
N TRP A 178 -10.68 -4.55 2.95
CA TRP A 178 -9.80 -3.87 3.88
C TRP A 178 -10.56 -3.30 5.08
N PHE A 179 -11.68 -2.60 4.82
CA PHE A 179 -12.49 -2.03 5.90
C PHE A 179 -13.12 -3.09 6.81
N ARG A 180 -13.54 -4.25 6.26
CA ARG A 180 -14.00 -5.38 7.08
C ARG A 180 -12.90 -5.91 7.98
N PHE A 181 -11.67 -6.04 7.47
CA PHE A 181 -10.52 -6.40 8.29
C PHE A 181 -10.28 -5.39 9.41
N LEU A 182 -10.28 -4.08 9.10
CA LEU A 182 -10.15 -3.02 10.11
C LEU A 182 -11.21 -3.14 11.21
N SER A 183 -12.43 -3.52 10.84
CA SER A 183 -13.60 -3.66 11.75
C SER A 183 -13.67 -5.04 12.43
N GLY A 184 -12.63 -5.87 12.37
CA GLY A 184 -12.59 -7.15 13.07
C GLY A 184 -13.16 -8.35 12.30
N ASP A 185 -13.75 -8.15 11.12
CA ASP A 185 -14.36 -9.21 10.31
C ASP A 185 -13.35 -9.86 9.36
N MET A 186 -12.45 -10.69 9.89
CA MET A 186 -11.45 -11.41 9.09
C MET A 186 -12.07 -12.35 8.05
N PRO A 187 -13.09 -13.17 8.36
CA PRO A 187 -13.70 -14.05 7.35
C PRO A 187 -14.33 -13.27 6.21
N GLY A 188 -15.05 -12.18 6.51
CA GLY A 188 -15.66 -11.32 5.52
C GLY A 188 -14.64 -10.58 4.67
N ALA A 189 -13.51 -10.17 5.26
CA ALA A 189 -12.40 -9.56 4.51
C ALA A 189 -11.80 -10.51 3.49
N ILE A 190 -11.55 -11.77 3.87
CA ILE A 190 -11.02 -12.82 2.96
C ILE A 190 -12.01 -13.09 1.81
N ASP A 191 -13.30 -13.27 2.11
CA ASP A 191 -14.34 -13.52 1.09
C ASP A 191 -14.43 -12.36 0.09
N ILE A 192 -14.51 -11.13 0.55
CA ILE A 192 -14.64 -9.95 -0.33
C ILE A 192 -13.35 -9.68 -1.10
N MET A 193 -12.17 -9.93 -0.54
CA MET A 193 -10.91 -9.83 -1.28
C MET A 193 -10.85 -10.86 -2.41
N GLY A 194 -11.40 -12.08 -2.19
CA GLY A 194 -11.59 -13.06 -3.26
C GLY A 194 -12.49 -12.55 -4.40
N LYS A 195 -13.54 -11.80 -4.08
CA LYS A 195 -14.42 -11.16 -5.09
C LYS A 195 -13.68 -10.07 -5.86
N ALA A 196 -12.83 -9.28 -5.17
CA ALA A 196 -11.98 -8.27 -5.84
C ALA A 196 -11.05 -8.92 -6.87
N ILE A 197 -10.39 -10.00 -6.52
CA ILE A 197 -9.48 -10.75 -7.41
C ILE A 197 -10.24 -11.27 -8.62
N ASN A 198 -11.41 -11.87 -8.41
CA ASN A 198 -12.26 -12.42 -9.50
C ASN A 198 -12.80 -11.34 -10.45
N ALA A 199 -12.97 -10.11 -9.97
CA ALA A 199 -13.39 -8.97 -10.77
C ALA A 199 -12.21 -8.29 -11.49
N GLY A 200 -10.97 -8.67 -11.17
CA GLY A 200 -9.75 -8.06 -11.71
C GLY A 200 -9.33 -8.65 -13.07
N SER A 201 -8.51 -7.88 -13.78
CA SER A 201 -7.88 -8.37 -15.01
C SER A 201 -6.78 -9.41 -14.67
N PRO A 202 -6.70 -10.53 -15.41
CA PRO A 202 -5.79 -11.63 -15.09
C PRO A 202 -4.30 -11.32 -15.24
N SER A 203 -3.93 -10.14 -15.72
CA SER A 203 -2.54 -9.71 -15.92
C SER A 203 -2.28 -8.27 -15.45
N SER A 204 -3.14 -7.73 -14.59
CA SER A 204 -2.95 -6.37 -14.07
C SER A 204 -2.22 -6.35 -12.72
N GLU A 205 -1.48 -5.28 -12.49
CA GLU A 205 -0.84 -5.01 -11.20
C GLU A 205 -1.88 -4.96 -10.08
N ASN A 206 -3.02 -4.30 -10.29
CA ASN A 206 -4.10 -4.22 -9.29
C ASN A 206 -4.62 -5.58 -8.82
N THR A 207 -4.70 -6.57 -9.72
CA THR A 207 -5.06 -7.95 -9.34
C THR A 207 -3.95 -8.63 -8.54
N ALA A 208 -2.68 -8.39 -8.93
CA ALA A 208 -1.54 -8.88 -8.17
C ALA A 208 -1.48 -8.25 -6.76
N TRP A 209 -1.81 -6.97 -6.65
CA TRP A 209 -1.93 -6.28 -5.36
C TRP A 209 -3.02 -6.92 -4.48
N CYS A 210 -4.23 -7.16 -5.01
CA CYS A 210 -5.29 -7.83 -4.26
C CYS A 210 -4.89 -9.25 -3.80
N LEU A 211 -4.10 -9.98 -4.61
CA LEU A 211 -3.56 -11.29 -4.22
C LEU A 211 -2.54 -11.18 -3.08
N VAL A 212 -1.71 -10.14 -3.08
CA VAL A 212 -0.79 -9.86 -1.96
C VAL A 212 -1.57 -9.54 -0.70
N GLU A 213 -2.60 -8.69 -0.78
CA GLU A 213 -3.45 -8.37 0.38
C GLU A 213 -4.21 -9.59 0.90
N LEU A 214 -4.71 -10.46 0.02
CA LEU A 214 -5.29 -11.74 0.43
C LEU A 214 -4.27 -12.61 1.17
N GLY A 215 -3.02 -12.65 0.68
CA GLY A 215 -1.91 -13.33 1.36
C GLY A 215 -1.64 -12.75 2.76
N HIS A 216 -1.70 -11.43 2.91
CA HIS A 216 -1.56 -10.78 4.21
C HIS A 216 -2.70 -11.14 5.16
N LEU A 217 -3.95 -11.17 4.70
CA LEU A 217 -5.10 -11.61 5.50
C LEU A 217 -4.93 -13.07 5.97
N TYR A 218 -4.53 -13.98 5.07
CA TYR A 218 -4.27 -15.37 5.44
C TYR A 218 -3.15 -15.50 6.47
N LEU A 219 -2.04 -14.78 6.30
CA LEU A 219 -0.92 -14.86 7.22
C LEU A 219 -1.30 -14.34 8.63
N LYS A 220 -1.99 -13.20 8.70
CA LYS A 220 -2.52 -12.64 9.94
C LYS A 220 -3.53 -13.58 10.61
N ASN A 221 -4.23 -14.39 9.82
CA ASN A 221 -5.14 -15.43 10.31
C ASN A 221 -4.44 -16.77 10.66
N GLY A 222 -3.10 -16.84 10.58
CA GLY A 222 -2.31 -18.04 10.89
C GLY A 222 -2.26 -19.09 9.78
N GLN A 223 -2.68 -18.75 8.56
CA GLN A 223 -2.78 -19.63 7.39
C GLN A 223 -1.60 -19.41 6.44
N ALA A 224 -0.39 -19.77 6.88
CA ALA A 224 0.85 -19.47 6.15
C ALA A 224 0.97 -20.17 4.78
N ASP A 225 0.37 -21.35 4.60
CA ASP A 225 0.37 -22.06 3.32
C ASP A 225 -0.56 -21.41 2.30
N GLU A 226 -1.74 -20.98 2.70
CA GLU A 226 -2.68 -20.22 1.88
C GLU A 226 -2.10 -18.86 1.50
N ALA A 227 -1.42 -18.21 2.45
CA ALA A 227 -0.72 -16.97 2.19
C ALA A 227 0.35 -17.13 1.11
N GLU A 228 1.21 -18.16 1.20
CA GLU A 228 2.24 -18.39 0.19
C GLU A 228 1.65 -18.67 -1.20
N LYS A 229 0.54 -19.41 -1.28
CA LYS A 229 -0.18 -19.64 -2.55
C LYS A 229 -0.69 -18.33 -3.17
N ALA A 230 -1.25 -17.44 -2.33
CA ALA A 230 -1.75 -16.15 -2.79
C ALA A 230 -0.60 -15.25 -3.30
N TYR A 231 0.51 -15.17 -2.59
CA TYR A 231 1.69 -14.43 -3.03
C TYR A 231 2.32 -15.00 -4.31
N ALA A 232 2.42 -16.32 -4.43
CA ALA A 232 2.90 -16.96 -5.66
C ALA A 232 1.97 -16.68 -6.85
N ALA A 233 0.65 -16.63 -6.62
CA ALA A 233 -0.31 -16.23 -7.63
C ALA A 233 -0.11 -14.77 -8.06
N ALA A 234 0.19 -13.85 -7.12
CA ALA A 234 0.49 -12.45 -7.45
C ALA A 234 1.69 -12.33 -8.39
N VAL A 235 2.79 -13.04 -8.11
CA VAL A 235 3.97 -13.08 -8.98
C VAL A 235 3.68 -13.70 -10.35
N LYS A 236 2.74 -14.66 -10.43
CA LYS A 236 2.31 -15.26 -11.69
C LYS A 236 1.46 -14.29 -12.52
N VAL A 237 0.57 -13.52 -11.87
CA VAL A 237 -0.28 -12.50 -12.52
C VAL A 237 0.55 -11.34 -13.02
N PHE A 238 1.50 -10.86 -12.22
CA PHE A 238 2.38 -9.74 -12.56
C PHE A 238 3.84 -10.14 -12.31
N PRO A 239 4.54 -10.68 -13.34
CA PRO A 239 5.92 -11.13 -13.20
C PRO A 239 6.87 -10.01 -12.77
N GLY A 240 7.69 -10.29 -11.77
CA GLY A 240 8.60 -9.30 -11.18
C GLY A 240 8.01 -8.48 -10.02
N TYR A 241 6.77 -8.75 -9.64
CA TYR A 241 6.07 -8.00 -8.58
C TYR A 241 6.74 -8.21 -7.22
N HIS A 242 7.51 -7.21 -6.79
CA HIS A 242 8.32 -7.30 -5.57
C HIS A 242 7.50 -7.56 -4.29
N PRO A 243 6.26 -7.02 -4.08
CA PRO A 243 5.48 -7.33 -2.90
C PRO A 243 5.09 -8.80 -2.83
N GLY A 244 4.86 -9.45 -3.97
CA GLY A 244 4.59 -10.89 -4.04
C GLY A 244 5.79 -11.72 -3.57
N TYR A 245 7.01 -11.38 -3.99
CA TYR A 245 8.22 -12.04 -3.51
C TYR A 245 8.45 -11.79 -2.01
N ALA A 246 8.26 -10.57 -1.53
CA ALA A 246 8.37 -10.25 -0.11
C ALA A 246 7.34 -11.03 0.73
N GLY A 247 6.10 -11.14 0.24
CA GLY A 247 5.05 -11.94 0.87
C GLY A 247 5.40 -13.43 0.94
N MET A 248 5.97 -14.01 -0.15
CA MET A 248 6.51 -15.38 -0.11
C MET A 248 7.59 -15.52 0.96
N GLY A 249 8.53 -14.57 1.04
CA GLY A 249 9.56 -14.54 2.07
C GLY A 249 8.97 -14.52 3.48
N LYS A 250 7.92 -13.71 3.69
CA LYS A 250 7.21 -13.61 4.97
C LYS A 250 6.55 -14.93 5.36
N SER A 251 5.83 -15.59 4.45
CA SER A 251 5.17 -16.87 4.74
C SER A 251 6.18 -18.02 4.93
N GLN A 252 7.28 -18.04 4.18
CA GLN A 252 8.36 -18.98 4.34
C GLN A 252 9.07 -18.81 5.71
N ALA A 253 9.29 -17.57 6.14
CA ALA A 253 9.83 -17.27 7.47
C ALA A 253 8.87 -17.75 8.57
N ALA A 254 7.57 -17.53 8.42
CA ALA A 254 6.55 -18.02 9.36
C ALA A 254 6.56 -19.56 9.50
N LYS A 255 7.00 -20.27 8.47
CA LYS A 255 7.16 -21.73 8.46
C LYS A 255 8.55 -22.21 8.87
N GLY A 256 9.45 -21.32 9.30
CA GLY A 256 10.85 -21.64 9.64
C GLY A 256 11.74 -21.96 8.44
N GLN A 257 11.30 -21.71 7.23
CA GLN A 257 12.02 -21.99 5.98
C GLN A 257 12.99 -20.83 5.64
N TYR A 258 13.89 -20.50 6.54
CA TYR A 258 14.69 -19.27 6.52
C TYR A 258 15.54 -19.09 5.26
N LYS A 259 16.13 -20.17 4.70
CA LYS A 259 16.90 -20.07 3.45
C LYS A 259 16.03 -19.70 2.25
N ALA A 260 14.82 -20.25 2.16
CA ALA A 260 13.87 -19.90 1.11
C ALA A 260 13.37 -18.47 1.29
N ALA A 261 13.10 -18.05 2.54
CA ALA A 261 12.70 -16.69 2.87
C ALA A 261 13.76 -15.66 2.45
N ILE A 262 15.03 -15.90 2.73
CA ILE A 262 16.15 -15.05 2.27
C ILE A 262 16.12 -14.92 0.75
N ALA A 263 16.06 -16.01 0.01
CA ALA A 263 16.05 -15.97 -1.46
C ALA A 263 14.85 -15.20 -2.03
N SER A 264 13.70 -15.28 -1.37
CA SER A 264 12.50 -14.53 -1.77
C SER A 264 12.61 -13.04 -1.48
N TYR A 265 13.11 -12.66 -0.30
CA TYR A 265 13.34 -11.24 0.04
C TYR A 265 14.47 -10.61 -0.79
N GLU A 266 15.55 -11.36 -1.10
CA GLU A 266 16.60 -10.87 -2.00
C GLU A 266 16.05 -10.55 -3.39
N LYS A 267 15.13 -11.37 -3.92
CA LYS A 267 14.44 -11.07 -5.19
C LYS A 267 13.58 -9.81 -5.11
N ALA A 268 12.85 -9.64 -4.00
CA ALA A 268 12.06 -8.42 -3.76
C ALA A 268 12.96 -7.19 -3.68
N GLN A 269 14.03 -7.25 -2.90
CA GLN A 269 14.98 -6.16 -2.69
C GLN A 269 15.76 -5.79 -3.96
N ALA A 270 16.09 -6.77 -4.80
CA ALA A 270 16.75 -6.53 -6.09
C ALA A 270 15.87 -5.76 -7.08
N SER A 271 14.54 -5.89 -6.97
CA SER A 271 13.59 -5.10 -7.76
C SER A 271 13.40 -3.70 -7.16
N THR A 272 13.19 -3.64 -5.84
CA THR A 272 12.91 -2.39 -5.12
C THR A 272 13.49 -2.48 -3.70
N PRO A 273 14.47 -1.64 -3.35
CA PRO A 273 15.08 -1.64 -2.02
C PRO A 273 14.17 -0.94 -1.00
N MET A 274 13.33 -1.73 -0.32
CA MET A 274 12.44 -1.23 0.74
C MET A 274 13.05 -1.46 2.13
N PRO A 275 12.82 -0.56 3.12
CA PRO A 275 13.34 -0.74 4.48
C PRO A 275 12.80 -2.01 5.15
N ASP A 276 11.55 -2.39 4.89
CA ASP A 276 10.94 -3.61 5.43
C ASP A 276 11.63 -4.88 4.93
N TYR A 277 12.10 -4.90 3.67
CA TYR A 277 12.83 -6.05 3.13
C TYR A 277 14.23 -6.14 3.74
N ALA A 278 14.87 -5.00 3.95
CA ALA A 278 16.16 -4.95 4.60
C ALA A 278 16.06 -5.41 6.07
N ALA A 279 15.04 -4.98 6.82
CA ALA A 279 14.81 -5.44 8.19
C ALA A 279 14.57 -6.95 8.26
N ALA A 280 13.70 -7.48 7.39
CA ALA A 280 13.44 -8.92 7.33
C ALA A 280 14.71 -9.74 6.97
N LEU A 281 15.52 -9.24 6.03
CA LEU A 281 16.80 -9.88 5.69
C LEU A 281 17.82 -9.78 6.81
N TYR A 282 17.87 -8.65 7.53
CA TYR A 282 18.71 -8.52 8.73
C TYR A 282 18.39 -9.60 9.75
N ASP A 283 17.11 -9.80 10.08
CA ASP A 283 16.67 -10.82 11.02
C ASP A 283 17.04 -12.22 10.55
N LEU A 284 16.74 -12.54 9.30
CA LEU A 284 17.03 -13.85 8.70
C LEU A 284 18.52 -14.17 8.66
N TYR A 285 19.37 -13.20 8.29
CA TYR A 285 20.82 -13.38 8.31
C TYR A 285 21.35 -13.51 9.74
N THR A 286 20.77 -12.79 10.71
CA THR A 286 21.10 -12.91 12.12
C THR A 286 20.80 -14.31 12.64
N ILE A 287 19.63 -14.87 12.30
CA ILE A 287 19.25 -16.26 12.62
C ILE A 287 20.24 -17.27 12.00
N GLN A 288 20.66 -17.02 10.76
CA GLN A 288 21.64 -17.87 10.06
C GLN A 288 23.10 -17.61 10.50
N LYS A 289 23.34 -16.69 11.42
CA LYS A 289 24.66 -16.25 11.90
C LYS A 289 25.55 -15.65 10.80
N ASP A 290 24.95 -15.12 9.76
CA ASP A 290 25.64 -14.38 8.69
C ASP A 290 25.73 -12.91 9.06
N THR A 291 26.64 -12.60 9.97
CA THR A 291 26.84 -11.26 10.53
C THR A 291 27.21 -10.22 9.47
N LYS A 292 27.93 -10.65 8.41
CA LYS A 292 28.34 -9.75 7.33
C LYS A 292 27.15 -9.25 6.52
N ASN A 293 26.26 -10.16 6.10
CA ASN A 293 25.08 -9.78 5.34
C ASN A 293 24.04 -9.07 6.23
N ALA A 294 23.91 -9.48 7.51
CA ALA A 294 23.07 -8.76 8.47
C ALA A 294 23.51 -7.29 8.59
N GLN A 295 24.82 -7.00 8.78
CA GLN A 295 25.31 -5.63 8.88
C GLN A 295 25.02 -4.80 7.61
N ARG A 296 25.17 -5.40 6.43
CA ARG A 296 24.83 -4.71 5.16
C ARG A 296 23.36 -4.28 5.09
N GLN A 297 22.45 -5.07 5.64
CA GLN A 297 21.03 -4.71 5.68
C GLN A 297 20.76 -3.58 6.67
N LEU A 298 21.41 -3.59 7.81
CA LEU A 298 21.32 -2.50 8.77
C LEU A 298 21.84 -1.17 8.16
N ASP A 299 23.02 -1.22 7.51
CA ASP A 299 23.58 -0.05 6.83
C ASP A 299 22.63 0.48 5.74
N MET A 300 21.90 -0.39 5.06
CA MET A 300 20.89 0.00 4.05
C MET A 300 19.70 0.74 4.68
N ILE A 301 19.21 0.30 5.83
CA ILE A 301 18.11 0.95 6.54
C ILE A 301 18.53 2.37 6.94
N ASP A 302 19.75 2.53 7.49
CA ASP A 302 20.29 3.85 7.86
C ASP A 302 20.44 4.79 6.66
N VAL A 303 20.85 4.26 5.50
CA VAL A 303 20.93 5.05 4.26
C VAL A 303 19.54 5.47 3.79
N ILE A 304 18.55 4.60 3.85
CA ILE A 304 17.16 4.91 3.46
C ILE A 304 16.59 6.02 4.39
N ASP A 305 16.72 5.90 5.72
CA ASP A 305 16.25 6.95 6.65
C ASP A 305 16.94 8.29 6.37
N LYS A 306 18.24 8.26 6.08
CA LYS A 306 18.99 9.48 5.75
C LYS A 306 18.52 10.12 4.42
N ILE A 307 18.22 9.31 3.41
CA ILE A 307 17.66 9.80 2.14
C ILE A 307 16.28 10.43 2.39
N ASN A 308 15.39 9.74 3.09
CA ASN A 308 14.06 10.23 3.42
C ASN A 308 14.12 11.57 4.15
N LYS A 309 14.97 11.67 5.16
CA LYS A 309 15.19 12.92 5.90
C LYS A 309 15.69 14.06 4.99
N THR A 310 16.57 13.76 4.03
CA THR A 310 17.11 14.75 3.10
C THR A 310 16.09 15.18 2.04
N SER A 311 15.19 14.28 1.63
CA SER A 311 14.09 14.56 0.69
C SER A 311 12.93 15.34 1.35
N GLY A 312 12.98 15.58 2.66
CA GLY A 312 11.89 16.24 3.39
C GLY A 312 10.73 15.31 3.74
N GLU A 313 10.89 13.99 3.57
CA GLU A 313 9.98 12.99 4.08
C GLU A 313 10.09 12.91 5.60
N VAL A 314 9.19 13.58 6.30
CA VAL A 314 9.25 13.73 7.76
C VAL A 314 8.57 12.56 8.48
N THR A 315 7.75 11.80 7.76
CA THR A 315 6.91 10.74 8.31
C THR A 315 7.26 9.41 7.66
N ASN A 316 7.56 8.41 8.46
CA ASN A 316 7.73 7.05 7.99
C ASN A 316 7.47 6.05 9.12
N ARG A 317 6.21 5.70 9.30
CA ARG A 317 5.74 4.77 10.32
C ARG A 317 6.45 3.42 10.25
N ASN A 318 6.79 2.93 9.05
CA ASN A 318 7.48 1.65 8.89
C ASN A 318 8.90 1.72 9.46
N VAL A 319 9.64 2.78 9.18
CA VAL A 319 10.98 2.97 9.76
C VAL A 319 10.90 3.14 11.27
N ALA A 320 9.89 3.84 11.79
CA ALA A 320 9.67 3.97 13.23
C ALA A 320 9.46 2.60 13.90
N LEU A 321 8.64 1.74 13.31
CA LEU A 321 8.41 0.37 13.79
C LEU A 321 9.67 -0.49 13.70
N ILE A 322 10.41 -0.43 12.58
CA ILE A 322 11.68 -1.16 12.43
C ILE A 322 12.67 -0.76 13.52
N PHE A 323 12.84 0.53 13.78
CA PHE A 323 13.73 0.99 14.83
C PHE A 323 13.26 0.56 16.22
N ALA A 324 11.98 0.63 16.51
CA ALA A 324 11.40 0.21 17.77
C ALA A 324 11.51 -1.32 17.97
N ASP A 325 11.23 -2.13 16.95
CA ASP A 325 11.31 -3.60 17.02
C ASP A 325 12.72 -4.11 17.36
N HIS A 326 13.74 -3.39 16.88
CA HIS A 326 15.14 -3.81 17.00
C HIS A 326 15.92 -3.04 18.09
N ASP A 327 15.24 -2.19 18.88
CA ASP A 327 15.89 -1.30 19.86
C ASP A 327 16.98 -0.40 19.23
N TRP A 328 16.76 0.02 17.98
CA TRP A 328 17.65 0.91 17.24
C TRP A 328 17.10 2.35 17.26
N HIS A 329 17.96 3.34 17.36
CA HIS A 329 17.61 4.77 17.20
C HIS A 329 16.26 5.13 17.84
N LEU A 330 16.03 4.70 19.10
CA LEU A 330 14.72 4.81 19.76
C LEU A 330 14.16 6.23 19.83
N ASP A 331 15.04 7.24 20.01
CA ASP A 331 14.63 8.64 19.95
C ASP A 331 14.09 9.00 18.56
N ARG A 332 14.75 8.51 17.50
CA ARG A 332 14.31 8.72 16.11
C ARG A 332 13.01 7.96 15.82
N ALA A 333 12.84 6.75 16.34
CA ALA A 333 11.58 6.01 16.24
C ALA A 333 10.41 6.81 16.81
N LEU A 334 10.61 7.40 17.99
CA LEU A 334 9.59 8.23 18.63
C LEU A 334 9.34 9.54 17.86
N GLU A 335 10.37 10.19 17.36
CA GLU A 335 10.25 11.39 16.51
C GLU A 335 9.39 11.11 15.27
N LEU A 336 9.70 10.04 14.54
CA LEU A 336 8.94 9.62 13.34
C LEU A 336 7.49 9.27 13.67
N ALA A 337 7.26 8.53 14.75
CA ALA A 337 5.91 8.13 15.15
C ALA A 337 5.04 9.32 15.61
N ILE A 338 5.64 10.34 16.24
CA ILE A 338 4.93 11.58 16.60
C ILE A 338 4.59 12.37 15.34
N ALA A 339 5.57 12.57 14.44
CA ALA A 339 5.35 13.30 13.20
C ALA A 339 4.29 12.65 12.30
N GLU A 340 4.20 11.31 12.31
CA GLU A 340 3.17 10.56 11.56
C GLU A 340 1.75 11.00 11.95
N LEU A 341 1.48 11.32 13.22
CA LEU A 341 0.15 11.73 13.67
C LEU A 341 -0.28 13.13 13.18
N ASP A 342 0.64 13.94 12.67
CA ASP A 342 0.30 15.20 11.99
C ASP A 342 -0.33 14.95 10.62
N VAL A 343 0.02 13.83 10.01
CA VAL A 343 -0.42 13.41 8.67
C VAL A 343 -1.55 12.40 8.76
N ARG A 344 -1.40 11.34 9.58
CA ARG A 344 -2.35 10.25 9.75
C ARG A 344 -2.79 10.12 11.20
N LYS A 345 -4.05 9.76 11.39
CA LYS A 345 -4.63 9.48 12.72
C LYS A 345 -5.30 8.10 12.75
N ASP A 346 -4.79 7.21 11.93
CA ASP A 346 -5.29 5.84 11.83
C ASP A 346 -4.77 4.95 12.98
N ILE A 347 -5.34 3.76 13.11
CA ILE A 347 -4.96 2.80 14.14
C ILE A 347 -3.52 2.31 14.03
N TYR A 348 -2.94 2.26 12.83
CA TYR A 348 -1.55 1.84 12.62
C TYR A 348 -0.57 2.93 13.05
N SER A 349 -0.90 4.19 12.84
CA SER A 349 -0.09 5.32 13.33
C SER A 349 -0.11 5.40 14.84
N TYR A 350 -1.25 5.11 15.48
CA TYR A 350 -1.31 5.01 16.93
C TYR A 350 -0.57 3.79 17.49
N ASP A 351 -0.56 2.65 16.80
CA ASP A 351 0.25 1.48 17.17
C ASP A 351 1.75 1.80 17.13
N ALA A 352 2.21 2.42 16.03
CA ALA A 352 3.60 2.83 15.90
C ALA A 352 4.03 3.81 17.01
N LEU A 353 3.17 4.78 17.35
CA LEU A 353 3.42 5.68 18.47
C LEU A 353 3.46 4.92 19.80
N ALA A 354 2.48 4.04 20.06
CA ALA A 354 2.40 3.27 21.29
C ALA A 354 3.66 2.42 21.49
N TRP A 355 4.10 1.75 20.41
CA TRP A 355 5.29 0.93 20.46
C TRP A 355 6.57 1.74 20.67
N ALA A 356 6.76 2.84 19.93
CA ALA A 356 7.89 3.74 20.11
C ALA A 356 7.93 4.36 21.52
N LEU A 357 6.79 4.74 22.09
CA LEU A 357 6.69 5.23 23.49
C LEU A 357 7.08 4.13 24.49
N CYS A 358 6.59 2.91 24.31
CA CYS A 358 6.93 1.78 25.17
C CYS A 358 8.44 1.52 25.18
N LYS A 359 9.06 1.48 24.01
CA LYS A 359 10.51 1.30 23.86
C LYS A 359 11.33 2.44 24.47
N ASN A 360 10.76 3.64 24.51
CA ASN A 360 11.32 4.80 25.21
C ASN A 360 10.92 4.87 26.71
N LYS A 361 10.35 3.77 27.26
CA LYS A 361 9.95 3.65 28.68
C LYS A 361 8.87 4.65 29.14
N LYS A 362 8.13 5.20 28.21
CA LYS A 362 6.96 6.09 28.47
C LYS A 362 5.68 5.25 28.51
N PHE A 363 5.61 4.35 29.50
CA PHE A 363 4.61 3.28 29.53
C PHE A 363 3.18 3.76 29.65
N ALA A 364 2.90 4.80 30.42
CA ALA A 364 1.57 5.36 30.55
C ALA A 364 1.07 5.99 29.25
N GLU A 365 1.92 6.80 28.59
CA GLU A 365 1.61 7.39 27.28
C GLU A 365 1.43 6.31 26.20
N ALA A 366 2.23 5.23 26.27
CA ALA A 366 2.11 4.08 25.36
C ALA A 366 0.75 3.38 25.51
N ASP A 367 0.24 3.21 26.73
CA ASP A 367 -1.06 2.60 27.01
C ASP A 367 -2.21 3.43 26.42
N GLU A 368 -2.17 4.76 26.57
CA GLU A 368 -3.15 5.68 25.99
C GLU A 368 -3.15 5.63 24.44
N ALA A 369 -1.97 5.57 23.82
CA ALA A 369 -1.85 5.44 22.38
C ALA A 369 -2.34 4.07 21.88
N MET A 370 -2.01 2.98 22.60
CA MET A 370 -2.45 1.62 22.28
C MET A 370 -3.97 1.46 22.37
N ALA A 371 -4.62 2.10 23.34
CA ALA A 371 -6.08 2.10 23.41
C ALA A 371 -6.73 2.68 22.13
N LYS A 372 -6.08 3.67 21.51
CA LYS A 372 -6.53 4.23 20.22
C LYS A 372 -6.26 3.29 19.05
N ALA A 373 -5.14 2.57 19.06
CA ALA A 373 -4.82 1.55 18.06
C ALA A 373 -5.82 0.38 18.07
N LEU A 374 -6.25 -0.03 19.24
CA LEU A 374 -7.17 -1.17 19.43
C LEU A 374 -8.65 -0.84 19.24
N LYS A 375 -9.01 0.44 19.03
CA LYS A 375 -10.43 0.90 19.06
C LYS A 375 -11.35 0.21 18.05
N MET A 376 -10.80 -0.30 16.94
CA MET A 376 -11.57 -0.96 15.88
C MET A 376 -11.71 -2.48 16.08
N GLY A 377 -11.00 -3.07 17.04
CA GLY A 377 -10.96 -4.51 17.22
C GLY A 377 -10.29 -5.25 16.05
N THR A 378 -9.43 -4.58 15.31
CA THR A 378 -8.72 -5.13 14.15
C THR A 378 -7.87 -6.33 14.56
N PRO A 379 -8.02 -7.50 13.92
CA PRO A 379 -7.28 -8.71 14.28
C PRO A 379 -5.85 -8.71 13.74
N GLU A 380 -5.12 -7.62 14.00
CA GLU A 380 -3.72 -7.43 13.63
C GLU A 380 -2.82 -8.04 14.71
N PRO A 381 -2.09 -9.13 14.46
CA PRO A 381 -1.27 -9.78 15.49
C PRO A 381 -0.23 -8.87 16.13
N ALA A 382 0.35 -7.94 15.37
CA ALA A 382 1.34 -7.00 15.87
C ALA A 382 0.75 -6.06 16.95
N PHE A 383 -0.48 -5.59 16.77
CA PHE A 383 -1.16 -4.74 17.76
C PHE A 383 -1.28 -5.45 19.11
N TYR A 384 -1.69 -6.70 19.10
CA TYR A 384 -1.86 -7.47 20.34
C TYR A 384 -0.51 -7.86 20.97
N TYR A 385 0.54 -8.06 20.17
CA TYR A 385 1.89 -8.23 20.69
C TYR A 385 2.38 -6.96 21.40
N HIS A 386 2.24 -5.78 20.76
CA HIS A 386 2.62 -4.51 21.37
C HIS A 386 1.78 -4.22 22.62
N ALA A 387 0.45 -4.43 22.55
CA ALA A 387 -0.46 -4.26 23.69
C ALA A 387 -0.08 -5.16 24.88
N GLU A 388 0.28 -6.42 24.63
CA GLU A 388 0.75 -7.35 25.68
C GLU A 388 1.99 -6.80 26.38
N ARG A 389 2.99 -6.32 25.60
CA ARG A 389 4.23 -5.78 26.16
C ARG A 389 4.00 -4.50 26.93
N ILE A 390 3.15 -3.60 26.43
CA ILE A 390 2.77 -2.35 27.09
C ILE A 390 2.01 -2.63 28.39
N ALA A 391 1.05 -3.56 28.37
CA ALA A 391 0.28 -3.94 29.55
C ALA A 391 1.19 -4.54 30.65
N ARG A 392 2.14 -5.41 30.30
CA ARG A 392 3.13 -5.94 31.25
C ARG A 392 3.98 -4.84 31.87
N ALA A 393 4.47 -3.90 31.05
CA ALA A 393 5.28 -2.78 31.52
C ALA A 393 4.51 -1.86 32.50
N ASN A 394 3.18 -1.77 32.35
CA ASN A 394 2.28 -1.06 33.25
C ASN A 394 1.76 -1.91 34.43
N GLY A 395 2.24 -3.16 34.61
CA GLY A 395 1.79 -4.04 35.69
C GLY A 395 0.39 -4.66 35.49
N LYS A 396 -0.20 -4.54 34.31
CA LYS A 396 -1.54 -5.02 33.96
C LYS A 396 -1.50 -6.49 33.49
N THR A 397 -1.11 -7.40 34.38
CA THR A 397 -0.82 -8.81 34.04
C THR A 397 -2.01 -9.53 33.39
N LYS A 398 -3.24 -9.28 33.90
CA LYS A 398 -4.45 -9.93 33.37
C LYS A 398 -4.75 -9.51 31.95
N GLU A 399 -4.66 -8.22 31.65
CA GLU A 399 -4.86 -7.68 30.30
C GLU A 399 -3.77 -8.19 29.34
N ALA A 400 -2.54 -8.28 29.82
CA ALA A 400 -1.43 -8.83 29.04
C ALA A 400 -1.68 -10.29 28.59
N GLU A 401 -2.18 -11.15 29.49
CA GLU A 401 -2.54 -12.53 29.14
C GLU A 401 -3.70 -12.60 28.12
N GLU A 402 -4.66 -11.71 28.24
CA GLU A 402 -5.75 -11.58 27.27
C GLU A 402 -5.21 -11.21 25.89
N TYR A 403 -4.40 -10.16 25.78
CA TYR A 403 -3.77 -9.75 24.52
C TYR A 403 -2.90 -10.87 23.90
N ARG A 404 -2.15 -11.60 24.73
CA ARG A 404 -1.34 -12.73 24.27
C ARG A 404 -2.18 -13.80 23.55
N SER A 405 -3.40 -14.06 23.99
CA SER A 405 -4.29 -15.04 23.38
C SER A 405 -4.65 -14.71 21.93
N HIS A 406 -4.61 -13.44 21.54
CA HIS A 406 -4.97 -12.97 20.20
C HIS A 406 -3.87 -13.22 19.16
N TYR A 407 -2.60 -13.42 19.56
CA TYR A 407 -1.52 -13.63 18.61
C TYR A 407 -0.69 -14.92 18.85
N ALA A 408 -0.93 -15.68 19.92
CA ALA A 408 -0.09 -16.80 20.38
C ALA A 408 0.23 -17.84 19.30
N ASN A 409 -0.62 -18.02 18.29
CA ASN A 409 -0.41 -18.96 17.17
C ASN A 409 -0.37 -18.25 15.81
N ARG A 410 0.01 -16.98 15.79
CA ARG A 410 0.02 -16.16 14.59
C ARG A 410 1.40 -15.57 14.36
N PHE A 411 1.76 -15.39 13.11
CA PHE A 411 3.01 -14.75 12.74
C PHE A 411 2.88 -13.22 12.94
N VAL A 412 3.76 -12.65 13.74
CA VAL A 412 3.85 -11.19 13.97
C VAL A 412 4.97 -10.62 13.09
N SER A 413 6.21 -11.03 13.38
CA SER A 413 7.40 -10.68 12.59
C SER A 413 8.47 -11.75 12.79
N ILE A 414 9.56 -11.71 12.05
CA ILE A 414 10.68 -12.65 12.19
C ILE A 414 11.33 -12.45 13.55
N ALA A 415 11.61 -11.21 13.93
CA ALA A 415 12.21 -10.86 15.22
C ALA A 415 11.38 -11.36 16.41
N VAL A 416 10.06 -11.14 16.37
CA VAL A 416 9.13 -11.60 17.43
C VAL A 416 9.03 -13.11 17.49
N SER A 417 8.91 -13.78 16.34
CA SER A 417 8.77 -15.23 16.29
C SER A 417 10.00 -15.94 16.89
N GLU A 418 11.19 -15.44 16.66
CA GLU A 418 12.42 -15.95 17.26
C GLU A 418 12.51 -15.69 18.77
N ALA A 419 12.11 -14.49 19.23
CA ALA A 419 12.10 -14.17 20.66
C ALA A 419 11.11 -15.05 21.44
N VAL A 420 9.94 -15.33 20.87
CA VAL A 420 8.93 -16.22 21.46
C VAL A 420 9.40 -17.67 21.45
N SER A 421 10.08 -18.15 20.38
CA SER A 421 10.55 -19.54 20.27
C SER A 421 11.68 -19.87 21.23
N ARG A 422 12.52 -18.90 21.58
CA ARG A 422 13.66 -19.10 22.49
C ARG A 422 13.29 -19.13 23.98
N HIS A 423 12.04 -18.92 24.34
CA HIS A 423 11.61 -18.77 25.75
C HIS A 423 12.39 -17.68 26.51
N ASP A 424 12.99 -16.73 25.80
CA ASP A 424 13.76 -15.62 26.40
C ASP A 424 12.83 -14.52 26.95
N GLY A 425 11.62 -14.94 27.38
CA GLY A 425 10.63 -14.09 28.01
C GLY A 425 11.03 -13.39 29.32
N PRO A 426 12.12 -13.70 30.05
CA PRO A 426 12.45 -12.99 31.28
C PRO A 426 13.46 -11.85 31.16
N GLU A 427 14.14 -11.64 30.04
CA GLU A 427 15.24 -10.67 30.02
C GLU A 427 14.78 -9.21 29.99
N LEU A 428 13.63 -8.95 29.37
CA LEU A 428 12.97 -7.62 29.45
C LEU A 428 12.45 -7.34 30.86
N ASP A 429 11.92 -8.36 31.58
CA ASP A 429 11.48 -8.21 32.96
C ASP A 429 12.65 -7.97 33.96
N ARG A 430 13.86 -8.50 33.67
CA ARG A 430 15.03 -8.29 34.54
C ARG A 430 15.65 -6.91 34.40
N ARG A 431 15.47 -6.23 33.27
CA ARG A 431 15.99 -4.86 33.07
C ARG A 431 15.02 -3.76 33.53
N ALA A 432 13.73 -4.07 33.60
CA ALA A 432 12.71 -3.19 34.15
C ALA A 432 12.67 -3.19 35.70
N ALA A 433 13.28 -4.19 36.34
CA ALA A 433 13.33 -4.36 37.80
C ALA A 433 14.64 -3.86 38.43
N LYS A 434 15.54 -3.22 37.68
CA LYS A 434 16.71 -2.53 38.17
C LYS A 434 16.69 -1.06 37.71
#